data_bbd562ddb6eb4e43338191ba9e8f7b15
#
_entry.id   bbd562ddb6eb4e43338191ba9e8f7b15
#
_cell.length_a   1.000
_cell.length_b   1.000
_cell.length_c   1.000
_cell.angle_alpha   90.00
_cell.angle_beta   90.00
_cell.angle_gamma   90.00
#
_symmetry.space_group_name_H-M   'P 1'
#
loop_
_entity.id
_entity.type
_entity.pdbx_description
1 polymer ?
#
loop_
_entity_poly.entity_id
_entity_poly.type
_entity_poly.pdbx_seq_one_letter_code
_entity_poly.pdbx_strand_id
1 'polypeptide(L)'
;MWLINSSIGRKVVMALTGIALVLFLTFHMSMNVAALFSGDAYNMICEFLGANWYAVVATIGLGALCVLHFVFAFWLTMQNRAARGNSRYEVTAKPQGVEWASQNMLVLGIIIVLGLLLHLFNFWYNMMFAELVGFEGVCAPADGFGWIQQTFANPVYVVLYIVWLVALWFHLTHGFWSAMQTFGWNGKVWFNRWKTIGTVYSTLLILGFLVVVIAFALGCAPSLCC
;
A
#
# COMPACT_ATOMS: atom_id res chain seq x y z
N MET A 1 19.76 16.50 15.06
CA MET A 1 19.60 16.02 13.66
C MET A 1 18.51 16.83 12.98
N TRP A 2 18.81 17.48 11.84
CA TRP A 2 17.87 18.35 11.11
C TRP A 2 16.61 17.61 10.65
N LEU A 3 16.74 16.37 10.14
CA LEU A 3 15.62 15.56 9.63
C LEU A 3 14.51 15.28 10.67
N ILE A 4 14.83 15.18 11.93
CA ILE A 4 13.86 14.87 12.98
C ILE A 4 13.34 16.15 13.65
N ASN A 5 14.21 17.16 13.83
CA ASN A 5 13.89 18.35 14.61
C ASN A 5 13.23 19.47 13.80
N SER A 6 13.29 19.45 12.45
CA SER A 6 12.62 20.43 11.62
C SER A 6 11.31 19.91 11.03
N SER A 7 10.32 20.78 10.85
CA SER A 7 9.05 20.45 10.18
C SER A 7 9.25 20.01 8.72
N ILE A 8 10.23 20.61 8.04
CA ILE A 8 10.59 20.28 6.66
C ILE A 8 11.27 18.91 6.61
N GLY A 9 12.22 18.62 7.52
CA GLY A 9 12.91 17.35 7.55
C GLY A 9 11.95 16.17 7.75
N ARG A 10 10.98 16.30 8.65
CA ARG A 10 9.93 15.27 8.84
C ARG A 10 9.08 15.03 7.59
N LYS A 11 8.73 16.09 6.86
CA LYS A 11 8.01 15.96 5.57
C LYS A 11 8.87 15.26 4.52
N VAL A 12 10.18 15.54 4.48
CA VAL A 12 11.11 14.85 3.57
C VAL A 12 11.20 13.35 3.88
N VAL A 13 11.33 12.96 5.16
CA VAL A 13 11.30 11.54 5.55
C VAL A 13 9.99 10.89 5.13
N MET A 14 8.86 11.57 5.36
CA MET A 14 7.54 11.10 4.96
C MET A 14 7.42 10.90 3.45
N ALA A 15 7.93 11.84 2.64
CA ALA A 15 7.91 11.76 1.19
C ALA A 15 8.82 10.63 0.66
N LEU A 16 10.04 10.49 1.20
CA LEU A 16 10.98 9.44 0.79
C LEU A 16 10.45 8.05 1.10
N THR A 17 9.95 7.84 2.33
CA THR A 17 9.35 6.55 2.71
C THR A 17 8.10 6.25 1.87
N GLY A 18 7.26 7.25 1.61
CA GLY A 18 6.08 7.10 0.76
C GLY A 18 6.42 6.70 -0.67
N ILE A 19 7.41 7.33 -1.31
CA ILE A 19 7.85 6.96 -2.67
C ILE A 19 8.46 5.56 -2.69
N ALA A 20 9.27 5.20 -1.71
CA ALA A 20 9.83 3.84 -1.62
C ALA A 20 8.72 2.78 -1.53
N LEU A 21 7.67 3.04 -0.72
CA LEU A 21 6.50 2.16 -0.63
C LEU A 21 5.70 2.11 -1.95
N VAL A 22 5.57 3.22 -2.68
CA VAL A 22 4.92 3.26 -4.01
C VAL A 22 5.70 2.42 -5.03
N LEU A 23 7.03 2.49 -5.04
CA LEU A 23 7.87 1.65 -5.90
C LEU A 23 7.71 0.16 -5.56
N PHE A 24 7.68 -0.18 -4.27
CA PHE A 24 7.38 -1.55 -3.83
C PHE A 24 6.00 -2.00 -4.30
N LEU A 25 4.95 -1.18 -4.13
CA LEU A 25 3.60 -1.52 -4.59
C LEU A 25 3.54 -1.76 -6.10
N THR A 26 4.30 -1.00 -6.89
CA THR A 26 4.39 -1.19 -8.34
C THR A 26 5.00 -2.55 -8.67
N PHE A 27 6.13 -2.87 -8.05
CA PHE A 27 6.77 -4.17 -8.19
C PHE A 27 5.82 -5.29 -7.74
N HIS A 28 5.20 -5.16 -6.56
CA HIS A 28 4.29 -6.15 -6.00
C HIS A 28 3.07 -6.37 -6.90
N MET A 29 2.45 -5.32 -7.41
CA MET A 29 1.34 -5.42 -8.37
C MET A 29 1.78 -6.16 -9.65
N SER A 30 2.93 -5.79 -10.20
CA SER A 30 3.44 -6.41 -11.44
C SER A 30 3.66 -7.92 -11.28
N MET A 31 4.18 -8.35 -10.12
CA MET A 31 4.34 -9.77 -9.80
C MET A 31 2.98 -10.47 -9.64
N ASN A 32 2.02 -9.85 -8.96
CA ASN A 32 0.69 -10.44 -8.78
C ASN A 32 -0.10 -10.58 -10.08
N VAL A 33 0.08 -9.66 -11.03
CA VAL A 33 -0.55 -9.75 -12.37
C VAL A 33 -0.11 -11.00 -13.12
N ALA A 34 1.09 -11.53 -12.88
CA ALA A 34 1.55 -12.79 -13.46
C ALA A 34 0.61 -13.97 -13.17
N ALA A 35 -0.04 -13.97 -11.98
CA ALA A 35 -1.02 -14.99 -11.60
C ALA A 35 -2.26 -15.05 -12.51
N LEU A 36 -2.55 -13.98 -13.26
CA LEU A 36 -3.64 -13.95 -14.24
C LEU A 36 -3.31 -14.72 -15.54
N PHE A 37 -2.03 -14.97 -15.79
CA PHE A 37 -1.57 -15.62 -17.02
C PHE A 37 -1.14 -17.07 -16.78
N SER A 38 -0.47 -17.36 -15.65
CA SER A 38 0.00 -18.70 -15.31
C SER A 38 0.21 -18.85 -13.83
N GLY A 39 -0.42 -19.87 -13.21
CA GLY A 39 -0.21 -20.25 -11.82
C GLY A 39 1.22 -20.72 -11.58
N ASP A 40 1.79 -21.51 -12.49
CA ASP A 40 3.16 -22.05 -12.38
C ASP A 40 4.19 -20.91 -12.41
N ALA A 41 4.04 -19.95 -13.36
CA ALA A 41 4.93 -18.80 -13.42
C ALA A 41 4.84 -17.93 -12.17
N TYR A 42 3.65 -17.79 -11.59
CA TYR A 42 3.46 -17.07 -10.34
C TYR A 42 4.10 -17.80 -9.16
N ASN A 43 3.94 -19.13 -9.07
CA ASN A 43 4.55 -19.95 -8.02
C ASN A 43 6.10 -19.92 -8.11
N MET A 44 6.69 -19.91 -9.32
CA MET A 44 8.13 -19.69 -9.49
C MET A 44 8.59 -18.33 -8.93
N ILE A 45 7.80 -17.28 -9.11
CA ILE A 45 8.07 -15.96 -8.51
C ILE A 45 7.98 -16.03 -6.98
N CYS A 46 6.97 -16.72 -6.44
CA CYS A 46 6.78 -16.89 -5.00
C CYS A 46 7.93 -17.70 -4.38
N GLU A 47 8.40 -18.75 -5.02
CA GLU A 47 9.55 -19.53 -4.60
C GLU A 47 10.84 -18.69 -4.61
N PHE A 48 11.06 -17.92 -5.68
CA PHE A 48 12.22 -17.03 -5.78
C PHE A 48 12.21 -15.94 -4.70
N LEU A 49 11.05 -15.36 -4.37
CA LEU A 49 10.86 -14.31 -3.37
C LEU A 49 10.46 -14.84 -1.98
N GLY A 50 10.49 -16.15 -1.76
CA GLY A 50 10.10 -16.81 -0.52
C GLY A 50 11.09 -16.58 0.63
N ALA A 51 11.43 -17.63 1.40
CA ALA A 51 12.29 -17.55 2.57
C ALA A 51 13.81 -17.46 2.25
N ASN A 52 14.18 -17.08 1.03
CA ASN A 52 15.56 -16.82 0.67
C ASN A 52 16.13 -15.64 1.46
N TRP A 53 17.42 -15.70 1.82
CA TRP A 53 18.06 -14.70 2.66
C TRP A 53 17.90 -13.25 2.17
N TYR A 54 17.99 -13.02 0.85
CA TYR A 54 17.83 -11.69 0.26
C TYR A 54 16.39 -11.17 0.35
N ALA A 55 15.40 -12.06 0.19
CA ALA A 55 13.99 -11.72 0.31
C ALA A 55 13.61 -11.42 1.77
N VAL A 56 14.17 -12.17 2.72
CA VAL A 56 14.00 -11.91 4.16
C VAL A 56 14.58 -10.54 4.53
N VAL A 57 15.80 -10.22 4.09
CA VAL A 57 16.43 -8.90 4.33
C VAL A 57 15.61 -7.78 3.70
N ALA A 58 15.14 -7.97 2.45
CA ALA A 58 14.28 -6.98 1.79
C ALA A 58 12.96 -6.78 2.53
N THR A 59 12.33 -7.86 3.05
CA THR A 59 11.09 -7.80 3.83
C THR A 59 11.30 -7.07 5.16
N ILE A 60 12.40 -7.30 5.86
CA ILE A 60 12.75 -6.55 7.08
C ILE A 60 12.93 -5.06 6.76
N GLY A 61 13.64 -4.73 5.69
CA GLY A 61 13.82 -3.35 5.23
C GLY A 61 12.50 -2.68 4.87
N LEU A 62 11.60 -3.39 4.18
CA LEU A 62 10.26 -2.91 3.84
C LEU A 62 9.42 -2.70 5.11
N GLY A 63 9.45 -3.62 6.06
CA GLY A 63 8.79 -3.49 7.35
C GLY A 63 9.26 -2.24 8.11
N ALA A 64 10.57 -2.01 8.15
CA ALA A 64 11.14 -0.80 8.74
C ALA A 64 10.65 0.48 8.04
N LEU A 65 10.58 0.49 6.70
CA LEU A 65 10.02 1.62 5.93
C LEU A 65 8.55 1.87 6.27
N CYS A 66 7.73 0.82 6.36
CA CYS A 66 6.33 0.93 6.76
C CYS A 66 6.19 1.53 8.16
N VAL A 67 6.95 1.03 9.14
CA VAL A 67 6.93 1.53 10.51
C VAL A 67 7.35 3.00 10.56
N LEU A 68 8.42 3.39 9.87
CA LEU A 68 8.85 4.78 9.77
C LEU A 68 7.75 5.66 9.16
N HIS A 69 7.14 5.22 8.06
CA HIS A 69 6.05 5.96 7.41
C HIS A 69 4.88 6.19 8.37
N PHE A 70 4.43 5.17 9.11
CA PHE A 70 3.34 5.29 10.09
C PHE A 70 3.69 6.20 11.25
N VAL A 71 4.88 6.03 11.84
CA VAL A 71 5.32 6.84 12.98
C VAL A 71 5.36 8.32 12.61
N PHE A 72 5.97 8.65 11.45
CA PHE A 72 6.03 10.03 10.99
C PHE A 72 4.66 10.58 10.57
N ALA A 73 3.77 9.76 9.97
CA ALA A 73 2.40 10.16 9.66
C ALA A 73 1.61 10.52 10.91
N PHE A 74 1.68 9.68 11.93
CA PHE A 74 1.03 9.91 13.22
C PHE A 74 1.59 11.17 13.91
N TRP A 75 2.92 11.28 13.97
CA TRP A 75 3.60 12.44 14.57
C TRP A 75 3.20 13.75 13.90
N LEU A 76 3.27 13.82 12.57
CA LEU A 76 2.86 15.01 11.81
C LEU A 76 1.38 15.34 12.02
N THR A 77 0.52 14.32 12.10
CA THR A 77 -0.91 14.52 12.37
C THR A 77 -1.14 15.12 13.76
N MET A 78 -0.45 14.62 14.79
CA MET A 78 -0.56 15.15 16.16
C MET A 78 -0.07 16.59 16.23
N GLN A 79 1.04 16.92 15.57
CA GLN A 79 1.56 18.29 15.52
C GLN A 79 0.60 19.25 14.81
N ASN A 80 0.02 18.82 13.68
CA ASN A 80 -0.95 19.62 12.95
C ASN A 80 -2.23 19.87 13.77
N ARG A 81 -2.65 18.88 14.59
CA ARG A 81 -3.78 19.04 15.50
C ARG A 81 -3.45 19.98 16.65
N ALA A 82 -2.28 19.83 17.26
CA ALA A 82 -1.83 20.72 18.33
C ALA A 82 -1.68 22.17 17.86
N ALA A 83 -1.14 22.40 16.65
CA ALA A 83 -0.99 23.72 16.08
C ALA A 83 -2.32 24.42 15.76
N ARG A 84 -3.40 23.65 15.48
CA ARG A 84 -4.75 24.20 15.28
C ARG A 84 -5.40 24.69 16.58
N GLY A 85 -4.99 24.19 17.75
CA GLY A 85 -5.58 24.53 19.05
C GLY A 85 -7.02 24.06 19.20
N ASN A 86 -7.66 24.49 20.32
CA ASN A 86 -9.05 24.15 20.65
C ASN A 86 -10.09 25.12 20.09
N SER A 87 -9.66 26.24 19.46
CA SER A 87 -10.58 27.21 18.90
C SER A 87 -11.23 26.64 17.66
N ARG A 88 -12.49 26.24 17.78
CA ARG A 88 -13.34 25.98 16.62
C ARG A 88 -13.68 27.30 15.95
N TYR A 89 -13.51 27.36 14.62
CA TYR A 89 -13.97 28.53 13.87
C TYR A 89 -15.49 28.65 14.04
N GLU A 90 -15.99 29.84 14.36
CA GLU A 90 -17.42 30.14 14.42
C GLU A 90 -18.07 29.96 13.05
N VAL A 91 -17.31 30.10 11.98
CA VAL A 91 -17.74 29.86 10.61
C VAL A 91 -16.93 28.71 10.02
N THR A 92 -17.56 27.55 9.83
CA THR A 92 -17.00 26.40 9.13
C THR A 92 -17.10 26.58 7.62
N ALA A 93 -16.41 27.57 7.07
CA ALA A 93 -16.24 27.66 5.62
C ALA A 93 -15.36 26.50 5.18
N LYS A 94 -15.89 25.59 4.31
CA LYS A 94 -15.05 24.58 3.67
C LYS A 94 -13.96 25.29 2.89
N PRO A 95 -12.66 25.04 3.16
CA PRO A 95 -11.59 25.67 2.42
C PRO A 95 -11.76 25.32 0.93
N GLN A 96 -11.90 26.33 0.08
CA GLN A 96 -11.98 26.10 -1.36
C GLN A 96 -10.66 25.44 -1.83
N GLY A 97 -10.76 24.37 -2.61
CA GLY A 97 -9.61 23.70 -3.21
C GLY A 97 -8.91 22.63 -2.35
N VAL A 98 -9.40 22.33 -1.13
CA VAL A 98 -8.85 21.23 -0.33
C VAL A 98 -9.52 19.92 -0.72
N GLU A 99 -8.72 18.97 -1.19
CA GLU A 99 -9.18 17.64 -1.60
C GLU A 99 -9.72 16.84 -0.40
N TRP A 100 -10.78 16.06 -0.62
CA TRP A 100 -11.38 15.19 0.39
C TRP A 100 -10.35 14.21 1.00
N ALA A 101 -9.51 13.61 0.15
CA ALA A 101 -8.44 12.71 0.59
C ALA A 101 -7.49 13.39 1.57
N SER A 102 -7.08 14.65 1.32
CA SER A 102 -6.22 15.42 2.22
C SER A 102 -6.82 15.60 3.61
N GLN A 103 -8.13 15.83 3.69
CA GLN A 103 -8.83 16.01 4.97
C GLN A 103 -8.95 14.71 5.76
N ASN A 104 -9.01 13.56 5.08
CA ASN A 104 -9.27 12.26 5.65
C ASN A 104 -8.04 11.34 5.69
N MET A 105 -6.83 11.89 5.48
CA MET A 105 -5.59 11.09 5.39
C MET A 105 -5.34 10.19 6.62
N LEU A 106 -5.72 10.64 7.82
CA LEU A 106 -5.58 9.83 9.04
C LEU A 106 -6.51 8.61 9.00
N VAL A 107 -7.77 8.81 8.63
CA VAL A 107 -8.76 7.72 8.53
C VAL A 107 -8.36 6.73 7.45
N LEU A 108 -7.97 7.24 6.27
CA LEU A 108 -7.44 6.43 5.18
C LEU A 108 -6.21 5.64 5.63
N GLY A 109 -5.28 6.28 6.36
CA GLY A 109 -4.10 5.62 6.91
C GLY A 109 -4.43 4.50 7.89
N ILE A 110 -5.42 4.68 8.76
CA ILE A 110 -5.89 3.63 9.69
C ILE A 110 -6.47 2.44 8.90
N ILE A 111 -7.32 2.69 7.90
CA ILE A 111 -7.88 1.62 7.05
C ILE A 111 -6.76 0.86 6.34
N ILE A 112 -5.73 1.58 5.85
CA ILE A 112 -4.59 0.97 5.17
C ILE A 112 -3.79 0.08 6.13
N VAL A 113 -3.56 0.52 7.38
CA VAL A 113 -2.88 -0.31 8.39
C VAL A 113 -3.67 -1.56 8.70
N LEU A 114 -4.98 -1.45 8.91
CA LEU A 114 -5.83 -2.62 9.18
C LEU A 114 -5.85 -3.60 8.01
N GLY A 115 -5.96 -3.10 6.78
CA GLY A 115 -5.87 -3.93 5.58
C GLY A 115 -4.50 -4.57 5.40
N LEU A 116 -3.41 -3.85 5.74
CA LEU A 116 -2.06 -4.41 5.71
C LEU A 116 -1.91 -5.55 6.73
N LEU A 117 -2.43 -5.40 7.95
CA LEU A 117 -2.40 -6.48 8.95
C LEU A 117 -3.16 -7.70 8.47
N LEU A 118 -4.34 -7.52 7.87
CA LEU A 118 -5.11 -8.59 7.25
C LEU A 118 -4.31 -9.26 6.12
N HIS A 119 -3.67 -8.46 5.26
CA HIS A 119 -2.84 -8.97 4.17
C HIS A 119 -1.62 -9.76 4.67
N LEU A 120 -0.93 -9.26 5.68
CA LEU A 120 0.19 -9.98 6.31
C LEU A 120 -0.27 -11.30 6.93
N PHE A 121 -1.44 -11.34 7.55
CA PHE A 121 -2.01 -12.57 8.10
C PHE A 121 -2.38 -13.56 6.99
N ASN A 122 -3.05 -13.11 5.93
CA ASN A 122 -3.51 -14.02 4.87
C ASN A 122 -2.36 -14.56 4.00
N PHE A 123 -1.29 -13.78 3.79
CA PHE A 123 -0.22 -14.14 2.86
C PHE A 123 1.13 -14.29 3.55
N TRP A 124 1.69 -13.24 4.15
CA TRP A 124 3.04 -13.29 4.69
C TRP A 124 3.20 -14.35 5.79
N TYR A 125 2.23 -14.44 6.68
CA TYR A 125 2.23 -15.43 7.78
C TYR A 125 2.17 -16.85 7.24
N ASN A 126 1.33 -17.11 6.23
CA ASN A 126 1.12 -18.44 5.66
C ASN A 126 2.18 -18.83 4.61
N MET A 127 2.94 -17.89 4.10
CA MET A 127 3.99 -18.11 3.10
C MET A 127 5.37 -17.96 3.74
N MET A 128 5.97 -16.76 3.71
CA MET A 128 7.34 -16.55 4.16
C MET A 128 7.58 -16.95 5.62
N PHE A 129 6.71 -16.55 6.55
CA PHE A 129 6.88 -16.92 7.96
C PHE A 129 6.70 -18.43 8.17
N ALA A 130 5.70 -19.06 7.56
CA ALA A 130 5.47 -20.49 7.63
C ALA A 130 6.68 -21.29 7.11
N GLU A 131 7.26 -20.86 6.00
CA GLU A 131 8.47 -21.47 5.42
C GLU A 131 9.68 -21.33 6.36
N LEU A 132 9.89 -20.16 6.98
CA LEU A 132 11.00 -19.91 7.90
C LEU A 132 10.94 -20.76 9.19
N VAL A 133 9.73 -21.04 9.70
CA VAL A 133 9.53 -21.80 10.95
C VAL A 133 9.20 -23.28 10.72
N GLY A 134 9.04 -23.70 9.46
CA GLY A 134 8.68 -25.08 9.12
C GLY A 134 7.23 -25.42 9.46
N PHE A 135 6.32 -24.46 9.38
CA PHE A 135 4.88 -24.67 9.61
C PHE A 135 4.18 -25.02 8.29
N GLU A 136 3.36 -26.07 8.31
CA GLU A 136 2.52 -26.47 7.16
C GLU A 136 1.10 -25.94 7.33
N GLY A 137 0.61 -25.20 6.32
CA GLY A 137 -0.76 -24.71 6.24
C GLY A 137 -1.64 -25.54 5.30
N VAL A 138 -2.75 -24.95 4.85
CA VAL A 138 -3.68 -25.57 3.88
C VAL A 138 -3.04 -25.73 2.51
N CYS A 139 -2.22 -24.74 2.10
CA CYS A 139 -1.38 -24.80 0.90
C CYS A 139 0.09 -24.83 1.32
N ALA A 140 0.95 -25.32 0.44
CA ALA A 140 2.39 -25.20 0.65
C ALA A 140 2.81 -23.72 0.75
N PRO A 141 3.81 -23.36 1.56
CA PRO A 141 4.24 -21.96 1.71
C PRO A 141 4.64 -21.30 0.39
N ALA A 142 5.23 -22.04 -0.55
CA ALA A 142 5.60 -21.54 -1.87
C ALA A 142 4.44 -21.51 -2.89
N ASP A 143 3.29 -22.11 -2.58
CA ASP A 143 2.10 -22.12 -3.44
C ASP A 143 1.31 -20.80 -3.32
N GLY A 144 1.88 -19.72 -3.80
CA GLY A 144 1.24 -18.40 -3.76
C GLY A 144 -0.06 -18.34 -4.55
N PHE A 145 -0.16 -19.11 -5.64
CA PHE A 145 -1.38 -19.17 -6.45
C PHE A 145 -2.53 -19.82 -5.66
N GLY A 146 -2.27 -20.93 -4.98
CA GLY A 146 -3.25 -21.58 -4.10
C GLY A 146 -3.68 -20.66 -2.96
N TRP A 147 -2.76 -19.90 -2.34
CA TRP A 147 -3.11 -18.94 -1.29
C TRP A 147 -4.00 -17.80 -1.79
N ILE A 148 -3.79 -17.29 -3.02
CA ILE A 148 -4.70 -16.29 -3.61
C ILE A 148 -6.08 -16.90 -3.85
N GLN A 149 -6.16 -18.11 -4.42
CA GLN A 149 -7.43 -18.82 -4.64
C GLN A 149 -8.19 -19.03 -3.34
N GLN A 150 -7.53 -19.56 -2.32
CA GLN A 150 -8.14 -19.78 -1.01
C GLN A 150 -8.64 -18.50 -0.36
N THR A 151 -7.85 -17.45 -0.41
CA THR A 151 -8.23 -16.16 0.20
C THR A 151 -9.45 -15.55 -0.48
N PHE A 152 -9.46 -15.51 -1.80
CA PHE A 152 -10.53 -14.85 -2.55
C PHE A 152 -11.71 -15.77 -2.89
N ALA A 153 -11.67 -17.04 -2.53
CA ALA A 153 -12.86 -17.89 -2.46
C ALA A 153 -13.84 -17.42 -1.37
N ASN A 154 -13.35 -16.68 -0.36
CA ASN A 154 -14.20 -16.14 0.69
C ASN A 154 -14.68 -14.72 0.34
N PRO A 155 -15.98 -14.50 0.11
CA PRO A 155 -16.51 -13.19 -0.30
C PRO A 155 -16.29 -12.08 0.75
N VAL A 156 -16.13 -12.42 2.02
CA VAL A 156 -15.83 -11.44 3.07
C VAL A 156 -14.45 -10.83 2.84
N TYR A 157 -13.43 -11.68 2.55
CA TYR A 157 -12.11 -11.18 2.22
C TYR A 157 -12.12 -10.34 0.94
N VAL A 158 -12.86 -10.76 -0.09
CA VAL A 158 -13.00 -9.99 -1.34
C VAL A 158 -13.48 -8.56 -1.03
N VAL A 159 -14.56 -8.41 -0.26
CA VAL A 159 -15.10 -7.10 0.12
C VAL A 159 -14.09 -6.29 0.93
N LEU A 160 -13.44 -6.89 1.93
CA LEU A 160 -12.44 -6.22 2.75
C LEU A 160 -11.24 -5.71 1.92
N TYR A 161 -10.75 -6.51 0.98
CA TYR A 161 -9.67 -6.12 0.08
C TYR A 161 -10.08 -5.02 -0.88
N ILE A 162 -11.31 -5.05 -1.42
CA ILE A 162 -11.82 -3.97 -2.27
C ILE A 162 -11.89 -2.65 -1.49
N VAL A 163 -12.45 -2.66 -0.27
CA VAL A 163 -12.50 -1.46 0.59
C VAL A 163 -11.10 -0.95 0.90
N TRP A 164 -10.16 -1.84 1.20
CA TRP A 164 -8.77 -1.51 1.45
C TRP A 164 -8.10 -0.87 0.22
N LEU A 165 -8.28 -1.46 -0.98
CA LEU A 165 -7.73 -0.95 -2.23
C LEU A 165 -8.31 0.43 -2.60
N VAL A 166 -9.60 0.67 -2.34
CA VAL A 166 -10.21 1.98 -2.53
C VAL A 166 -9.60 3.02 -1.57
N ALA A 167 -9.41 2.67 -0.30
CA ALA A 167 -8.76 3.55 0.65
C ALA A 167 -7.30 3.85 0.24
N LEU A 168 -6.59 2.84 -0.25
CA LEU A 168 -5.22 2.97 -0.78
C LEU A 168 -5.20 3.87 -2.01
N TRP A 169 -6.18 3.77 -2.91
CA TRP A 169 -6.29 4.67 -4.07
C TRP A 169 -6.39 6.14 -3.66
N PHE A 170 -7.28 6.47 -2.73
CA PHE A 170 -7.40 7.84 -2.22
C PHE A 170 -6.13 8.31 -1.52
N HIS A 171 -5.48 7.43 -0.78
CA HIS A 171 -4.22 7.74 -0.09
C HIS A 171 -3.10 8.05 -1.10
N LEU A 172 -2.95 7.22 -2.14
CA LEU A 172 -1.92 7.37 -3.16
C LEU A 172 -2.15 8.60 -4.05
N THR A 173 -3.41 8.88 -4.45
CA THR A 173 -3.72 10.05 -5.29
C THR A 173 -3.32 11.35 -4.60
N HIS A 174 -3.49 11.45 -3.28
CA HIS A 174 -3.01 12.60 -2.51
C HIS A 174 -1.51 12.51 -2.20
N GLY A 175 -1.04 11.35 -1.75
CA GLY A 175 0.34 11.14 -1.29
C GLY A 175 1.37 11.40 -2.38
N PHE A 176 1.08 10.98 -3.62
CA PHE A 176 2.00 11.11 -4.74
C PHE A 176 2.36 12.57 -5.04
N TRP A 177 1.37 13.42 -5.33
CA TRP A 177 1.68 14.82 -5.64
C TRP A 177 2.18 15.61 -4.43
N SER A 178 1.76 15.23 -3.22
CA SER A 178 2.24 15.84 -1.97
C SER A 178 3.74 15.56 -1.76
N ALA A 179 4.22 14.37 -2.14
CA ALA A 179 5.64 14.07 -2.14
C ALA A 179 6.41 14.93 -3.15
N MET A 180 5.90 15.10 -4.38
CA MET A 180 6.50 15.98 -5.39
C MET A 180 6.57 17.43 -4.92
N GLN A 181 5.54 17.87 -4.20
CA GLN A 181 5.53 19.21 -3.58
C GLN A 181 6.62 19.34 -2.50
N THR A 182 6.82 18.29 -1.71
CA THR A 182 7.86 18.28 -0.66
C THR A 182 9.26 18.39 -1.26
N PHE A 183 9.50 17.82 -2.44
CA PHE A 183 10.77 17.94 -3.16
C PHE A 183 10.95 19.27 -3.93
N GLY A 184 9.96 20.17 -3.88
CA GLY A 184 10.03 21.43 -4.56
C GLY A 184 9.67 21.39 -6.06
N TRP A 185 9.13 20.27 -6.54
CA TRP A 185 8.75 20.06 -7.95
C TRP A 185 7.33 20.55 -8.25
N ASN A 186 6.88 21.60 -7.57
CA ASN A 186 5.50 22.09 -7.56
C ASN A 186 5.31 23.48 -8.21
N GLY A 187 6.14 23.84 -9.19
CA GLY A 187 5.95 25.07 -9.96
C GLY A 187 4.53 25.19 -10.53
N LYS A 188 4.09 26.43 -10.85
CA LYS A 188 2.70 26.74 -11.29
C LYS A 188 2.14 25.79 -12.35
N VAL A 189 2.97 25.35 -13.30
CA VAL A 189 2.58 24.41 -14.37
C VAL A 189 2.62 22.97 -13.87
N TRP A 190 3.67 22.58 -13.13
CA TRP A 190 3.91 21.19 -12.71
C TRP A 190 2.99 20.73 -11.59
N PHE A 191 2.47 21.60 -10.76
CA PHE A 191 1.56 21.25 -9.68
C PHE A 191 0.33 20.47 -10.19
N ASN A 192 -0.37 21.02 -11.21
CA ASN A 192 -1.53 20.34 -11.80
C ASN A 192 -1.13 19.09 -12.57
N ARG A 193 0.01 19.08 -13.25
CA ARG A 193 0.53 17.90 -13.95
C ARG A 193 0.80 16.75 -12.98
N TRP A 194 1.45 17.02 -11.83
CA TRP A 194 1.70 15.99 -10.83
C TRP A 194 0.43 15.42 -10.22
N LYS A 195 -0.61 16.21 -10.04
CA LYS A 195 -1.93 15.71 -9.63
C LYS A 195 -2.51 14.73 -10.66
N THR A 196 -2.50 15.10 -11.92
CA THR A 196 -3.00 14.25 -13.00
C THR A 196 -2.16 12.97 -13.13
N ILE A 197 -0.84 13.09 -13.18
CA ILE A 197 0.08 11.93 -13.25
C ILE A 197 -0.14 11.01 -12.06
N GLY A 198 -0.18 11.55 -10.83
CA GLY A 198 -0.41 10.78 -9.62
C GLY A 198 -1.75 10.05 -9.62
N THR A 199 -2.82 10.70 -10.09
CA THR A 199 -4.15 10.08 -10.19
C THR A 199 -4.16 8.96 -11.22
N VAL A 200 -3.64 9.20 -12.44
CA VAL A 200 -3.57 8.17 -13.49
C VAL A 200 -2.73 6.98 -13.02
N TYR A 201 -1.54 7.25 -12.50
CA TYR A 201 -0.64 6.23 -12.00
C TYR A 201 -1.27 5.38 -10.89
N SER A 202 -1.83 6.03 -9.86
CA SER A 202 -2.50 5.34 -8.75
C SER A 202 -3.71 4.54 -9.23
N THR A 203 -4.45 5.04 -10.22
CA THR A 203 -5.59 4.33 -10.79
C THR A 203 -5.14 3.06 -11.50
N LEU A 204 -4.12 3.12 -12.35
CA LEU A 204 -3.58 1.94 -13.04
C LEU A 204 -3.03 0.91 -12.04
N LEU A 205 -2.32 1.35 -11.01
CA LEU A 205 -1.79 0.49 -9.97
C LEU A 205 -2.91 -0.26 -9.22
N ILE A 206 -3.93 0.46 -8.79
CA ILE A 206 -5.05 -0.15 -8.04
C ILE A 206 -5.93 -1.01 -8.93
N LEU A 207 -6.14 -0.63 -10.19
CA LEU A 207 -6.85 -1.48 -11.16
C LEU A 207 -6.11 -2.81 -11.37
N GLY A 208 -4.78 -2.82 -11.42
CA GLY A 208 -4.01 -4.06 -11.50
C GLY A 208 -4.32 -5.01 -10.34
N PHE A 209 -4.31 -4.53 -9.10
CA PHE A 209 -4.70 -5.34 -7.94
C PHE A 209 -6.17 -5.75 -7.96
N LEU A 210 -7.09 -4.84 -8.32
CA LEU A 210 -8.52 -5.14 -8.39
C LEU A 210 -8.83 -6.24 -9.39
N VAL A 211 -8.18 -6.23 -10.56
CA VAL A 211 -8.35 -7.28 -11.57
C VAL A 211 -7.93 -8.63 -11.01
N VAL A 212 -6.81 -8.71 -10.27
CA VAL A 212 -6.40 -9.97 -9.61
C VAL A 212 -7.46 -10.42 -8.61
N VAL A 213 -7.89 -9.56 -7.68
CA VAL A 213 -8.91 -9.90 -6.67
C VAL A 213 -10.20 -10.40 -7.32
N ILE A 214 -10.70 -9.70 -8.34
CA ILE A 214 -11.96 -10.03 -9.01
C ILE A 214 -11.84 -11.31 -9.84
N ALA A 215 -10.74 -11.49 -10.58
CA ALA A 215 -10.53 -12.69 -11.39
C ALA A 215 -10.53 -13.97 -10.54
N PHE A 216 -9.85 -13.94 -9.39
CA PHE A 216 -9.84 -15.08 -8.47
C PHE A 216 -11.19 -15.26 -7.75
N ALA A 217 -11.86 -14.19 -7.37
CA ALA A 217 -13.19 -14.26 -6.76
C ALA A 217 -14.25 -14.86 -7.70
N LEU A 218 -14.14 -14.61 -9.01
CA LEU A 218 -15.05 -15.15 -10.03
C LEU A 218 -14.62 -16.52 -10.57
N GLY A 219 -13.50 -17.07 -10.11
CA GLY A 219 -12.95 -18.33 -10.66
C GLY A 219 -12.47 -18.24 -12.12
N CYS A 220 -12.19 -17.01 -12.60
CA CYS A 220 -11.71 -16.77 -13.97
C CYS A 220 -10.18 -16.85 -14.10
N ALA A 221 -9.45 -17.12 -13.00
CA ALA A 221 -8.01 -17.32 -13.05
C ALA A 221 -7.68 -18.65 -13.74
N PRO A 222 -6.52 -18.76 -14.46
CA PRO A 222 -6.14 -19.99 -15.11
C PRO A 222 -6.04 -21.11 -14.06
N SER A 223 -6.65 -22.29 -14.35
CA SER A 223 -6.45 -23.46 -13.52
C SER A 223 -4.98 -23.89 -13.59
N LEU A 224 -4.38 -24.26 -12.47
CA LEU A 224 -3.14 -25.01 -12.49
C LEU A 224 -3.39 -26.26 -13.36
N CYS A 225 -2.56 -26.48 -14.38
CA CYS A 225 -2.54 -27.75 -15.08
C CYS A 225 -2.07 -28.79 -14.05
N CYS A 226 -3.02 -29.63 -13.57
CA CYS A 226 -2.73 -30.82 -12.81
C CYS A 226 -2.02 -31.85 -13.66
#